data_7d6cb0c02a8a8f65184b14a037762d4f
#
_entry.id   7d6cb0c02a8a8f65184b14a037762d4f
#
_cell.length_a   1.000
_cell.length_b   1.000
_cell.length_c   1.000
_cell.angle_alpha   90.00
_cell.angle_beta   90.00
_cell.angle_gamma   90.00
#
_symmetry.space_group_name_H-M   'P 1'
#
loop_
_entity.id
_entity.type
_entity.pdbx_description
1 polymer ?
#
loop_
_entity_poly.entity_id
_entity_poly.type
_entity_poly.pdbx_seq_one_letter_code
_entity_poly.pdbx_strand_id
1 'polypeptide(L)'
;MKAIINGKVITVTGQTYDKATVLIENGKIKAVGPDIPVPQDAEVIDATGCWVTPGLIDCHTHICNFSEPGTMPGLSDGNEMSGPIQAQIRALDAVYPDDYAIVPVREAGFTTVYSTPGSGNVIGGTGISIKLRGHTAREMAIAGSEQMKFAFGENPKRNYGNRKQMPMTRMGIAGILRETLFEAKNYSDALKAAETDPSKAPKPDFKLNALVPVVRGEMRCRMHAHRSDDILTAISIAEEFGLDYVIEHCTEGFKIKDFLNEKHVKCVVGPHLTSPSKLEIHNRTMDNPGILSKEPNITVCLTADTGSQTSVLPMTIGFFIRRGLSFEDAIKGVTINAAKVLQLEDRIGSLEPGKDADVAVFDGNPFDSMSLCRLVMIDGEVYKNTL
;
A
#
# COMPACT_ATOMS: atom_id res chain seq x y z
N MET A 1 -20.61 21.34 -9.82
CA MET A 1 -20.83 19.87 -9.72
C MET A 1 -20.33 19.17 -10.96
N LYS A 2 -19.94 17.88 -10.86
CA LYS A 2 -19.64 17.01 -12.01
C LYS A 2 -20.51 15.77 -11.93
N ALA A 3 -20.87 15.19 -13.08
CA ALA A 3 -21.63 13.96 -13.17
C ALA A 3 -21.02 13.01 -14.20
N ILE A 4 -20.57 11.83 -13.79
CA ILE A 4 -20.18 10.75 -14.68
C ILE A 4 -21.43 9.90 -14.91
N ILE A 5 -21.89 9.79 -16.14
CA ILE A 5 -23.18 9.18 -16.49
C ILE A 5 -23.03 7.98 -17.43
N ASN A 6 -24.06 7.14 -17.49
CA ASN A 6 -24.24 6.05 -18.44
C ASN A 6 -23.23 4.89 -18.35
N GLY A 7 -22.24 4.96 -17.48
CA GLY A 7 -21.23 3.90 -17.32
C GLY A 7 -21.73 2.72 -16.52
N LYS A 8 -21.07 1.55 -16.68
CA LYS A 8 -21.17 0.44 -15.75
C LYS A 8 -20.41 0.78 -14.48
N VAL A 9 -21.11 1.01 -13.38
CA VAL A 9 -20.52 1.47 -12.12
C VAL A 9 -20.29 0.30 -11.16
N ILE A 10 -19.04 0.09 -10.78
CA ILE A 10 -18.60 -0.88 -9.78
C ILE A 10 -18.29 -0.13 -8.49
N THR A 11 -19.20 -0.16 -7.52
CA THR A 11 -19.06 0.61 -6.29
C THR A 11 -18.04 0.06 -5.31
N VAL A 12 -17.74 -1.23 -5.41
CA VAL A 12 -16.92 -2.01 -4.46
C VAL A 12 -17.55 -2.11 -3.05
N THR A 13 -18.84 -1.82 -2.96
CA THR A 13 -19.66 -1.99 -1.73
C THR A 13 -20.60 -3.19 -1.81
N GLY A 14 -20.38 -4.07 -2.78
CA GLY A 14 -21.24 -5.22 -3.09
C GLY A 14 -22.32 -4.90 -4.15
N GLN A 15 -22.35 -3.67 -4.68
CA GLN A 15 -23.29 -3.26 -5.75
C GLN A 15 -22.54 -2.97 -7.05
N THR A 16 -23.10 -3.46 -8.14
CA THR A 16 -22.66 -3.12 -9.50
C THR A 16 -23.89 -2.74 -10.31
N TYR A 17 -23.82 -1.62 -11.01
CA TYR A 17 -24.89 -1.12 -11.87
C TYR A 17 -24.44 -1.17 -13.31
N ASP A 18 -25.21 -1.77 -14.21
CA ASP A 18 -24.87 -1.81 -15.65
C ASP A 18 -24.93 -0.42 -16.30
N LYS A 19 -25.75 0.46 -15.74
CA LYS A 19 -25.85 1.87 -16.15
C LYS A 19 -26.21 2.72 -14.94
N ALA A 20 -25.33 3.66 -14.55
CA ALA A 20 -25.57 4.52 -13.40
C ALA A 20 -24.86 5.88 -13.54
N THR A 21 -25.12 6.75 -12.58
CA THR A 21 -24.51 8.05 -12.43
C THR A 21 -23.68 8.11 -11.14
N VAL A 22 -22.50 8.71 -11.22
CA VAL A 22 -21.70 9.15 -10.08
C VAL A 22 -21.76 10.68 -10.06
N LEU A 23 -22.42 11.24 -9.06
CA LEU A 23 -22.53 12.68 -8.86
C LEU A 23 -21.46 13.16 -7.88
N ILE A 24 -20.75 14.23 -8.26
CA ILE A 24 -19.57 14.74 -7.53
C ILE A 24 -19.77 16.21 -7.21
N GLU A 25 -19.50 16.57 -5.96
CA GLU A 25 -19.59 17.95 -5.47
C GLU A 25 -18.44 18.24 -4.48
N ASN A 26 -17.75 19.36 -4.65
CA ASN A 26 -16.67 19.81 -3.76
C ASN A 26 -15.60 18.73 -3.50
N GLY A 27 -15.20 18.00 -4.54
CA GLY A 27 -14.17 16.96 -4.42
C GLY A 27 -14.62 15.66 -3.77
N LYS A 28 -15.92 15.52 -3.46
CA LYS A 28 -16.52 14.34 -2.82
C LYS A 28 -17.60 13.71 -3.70
N ILE A 29 -17.75 12.40 -3.52
CA ILE A 29 -18.90 11.69 -4.08
C ILE A 29 -20.15 12.12 -3.33
N LYS A 30 -21.13 12.67 -4.05
CA LYS A 30 -22.40 13.10 -3.49
C LYS A 30 -23.46 12.01 -3.53
N ALA A 31 -23.53 11.29 -4.65
CA ALA A 31 -24.46 10.19 -4.85
C ALA A 31 -23.96 9.23 -5.94
N VAL A 32 -24.38 7.96 -5.84
CA VAL A 32 -24.12 6.92 -6.84
C VAL A 32 -25.38 6.07 -7.01
N GLY A 33 -25.81 5.84 -8.24
CA GLY A 33 -26.94 4.98 -8.53
C GLY A 33 -27.53 5.14 -9.92
N PRO A 34 -28.51 4.29 -10.32
CA PRO A 34 -29.09 4.33 -11.67
C PRO A 34 -29.98 5.56 -11.90
N ASP A 35 -30.68 6.03 -10.88
CA ASP A 35 -31.73 7.06 -11.00
C ASP A 35 -31.33 8.40 -10.34
N ILE A 36 -30.04 8.70 -10.31
CA ILE A 36 -29.55 9.97 -9.74
C ILE A 36 -29.84 11.12 -10.73
N PRO A 37 -30.61 12.13 -10.32
CA PRO A 37 -30.87 13.29 -11.16
C PRO A 37 -29.59 14.11 -11.35
N VAL A 38 -29.28 14.43 -12.59
CA VAL A 38 -28.14 15.28 -12.95
C VAL A 38 -28.58 16.73 -12.97
N PRO A 39 -28.01 17.61 -12.14
CA PRO A 39 -28.31 19.04 -12.17
C PRO A 39 -27.99 19.66 -13.53
N GLN A 40 -28.77 20.64 -13.95
CA GLN A 40 -28.61 21.30 -15.27
C GLN A 40 -27.28 22.04 -15.42
N ASP A 41 -26.69 22.49 -14.34
CA ASP A 41 -25.42 23.22 -14.25
C ASP A 41 -24.22 22.29 -14.01
N ALA A 42 -24.43 20.96 -13.93
CA ALA A 42 -23.35 20.01 -13.76
C ALA A 42 -22.55 19.82 -15.06
N GLU A 43 -21.23 19.77 -14.92
CA GLU A 43 -20.33 19.30 -15.98
C GLU A 43 -20.58 17.79 -16.17
N VAL A 44 -21.05 17.40 -17.34
CA VAL A 44 -21.41 16.02 -17.65
C VAL A 44 -20.27 15.32 -18.38
N ILE A 45 -19.89 14.14 -17.88
CA ILE A 45 -18.92 13.23 -18.47
C ILE A 45 -19.67 11.96 -18.86
N ASP A 46 -19.79 11.69 -20.15
CA ASP A 46 -20.49 10.49 -20.65
C ASP A 46 -19.55 9.29 -20.71
N ALA A 47 -19.80 8.30 -19.87
CA ALA A 47 -19.06 7.05 -19.79
C ALA A 47 -19.79 5.87 -20.47
N THR A 48 -20.61 6.14 -21.50
CA THR A 48 -21.32 5.09 -22.24
C THR A 48 -20.36 4.04 -22.76
N GLY A 49 -20.64 2.76 -22.45
CA GLY A 49 -19.79 1.63 -22.83
C GLY A 49 -18.55 1.41 -21.96
N CYS A 50 -18.32 2.28 -21.00
CA CYS A 50 -17.17 2.22 -20.10
C CYS A 50 -17.52 1.67 -18.72
N TRP A 51 -16.50 1.23 -17.98
CA TRP A 51 -16.58 0.79 -16.59
C TRP A 51 -16.06 1.90 -15.66
N VAL A 52 -16.85 2.27 -14.69
CA VAL A 52 -16.53 3.29 -13.69
C VAL A 52 -16.23 2.59 -12.37
N THR A 53 -15.04 2.81 -11.86
CA THR A 53 -14.54 2.20 -10.60
C THR A 53 -14.06 3.29 -9.64
N PRO A 54 -13.89 2.99 -8.35
CA PRO A 54 -13.02 3.80 -7.51
C PRO A 54 -11.64 3.92 -8.16
N GLY A 55 -10.95 5.01 -7.92
CA GLY A 55 -9.54 5.11 -8.28
C GLY A 55 -8.75 3.94 -7.69
N LEU A 56 -7.87 3.34 -8.51
CA LEU A 56 -7.04 2.22 -8.06
C LEU A 56 -6.02 2.67 -7.02
N ILE A 57 -5.68 1.78 -6.11
CA ILE A 57 -4.73 2.00 -5.01
C ILE A 57 -3.67 0.91 -5.05
N ASP A 58 -2.39 1.29 -5.17
CA ASP A 58 -1.30 0.37 -4.85
C ASP A 58 -0.79 0.68 -3.43
N CYS A 59 -1.10 -0.20 -2.49
CA CYS A 59 -0.79 0.01 -1.08
C CYS A 59 0.65 -0.36 -0.69
N HIS A 60 1.52 -0.62 -1.66
CA HIS A 60 2.94 -0.84 -1.43
C HIS A 60 3.76 -0.49 -2.66
N THR A 61 4.35 0.68 -2.69
CA THR A 61 5.25 1.11 -3.77
C THR A 61 6.49 1.81 -3.19
N HIS A 62 7.44 2.07 -4.09
CA HIS A 62 8.61 2.89 -3.80
C HIS A 62 8.64 4.16 -4.67
N ILE A 63 7.51 4.54 -5.24
CA ILE A 63 7.35 5.75 -6.06
C ILE A 63 7.86 6.95 -5.27
N CYS A 64 8.64 7.79 -5.91
CA CYS A 64 9.34 8.95 -5.37
C CYS A 64 10.55 8.65 -4.45
N ASN A 65 10.67 7.45 -3.86
CA ASN A 65 11.84 7.10 -3.04
C ASN A 65 12.92 6.37 -3.85
N PHE A 66 12.50 5.50 -4.79
CA PHE A 66 13.36 4.95 -5.82
C PHE A 66 13.06 5.68 -7.12
N SER A 67 13.50 6.93 -7.21
CA SER A 67 13.20 7.81 -8.34
C SER A 67 13.57 7.19 -9.68
N GLU A 68 12.74 7.43 -10.68
CA GLU A 68 12.96 6.99 -12.05
C GLU A 68 13.23 8.19 -12.98
N PRO A 69 14.12 8.04 -13.99
CA PRO A 69 14.98 6.87 -14.20
C PRO A 69 16.04 6.72 -13.12
N GLY A 70 16.23 5.48 -12.63
CA GLY A 70 17.29 5.14 -11.69
C GLY A 70 18.66 5.30 -12.36
N THR A 71 19.42 6.30 -11.96
CA THR A 71 20.61 6.72 -12.69
C THR A 71 21.87 5.98 -12.27
N MET A 72 22.05 5.68 -10.99
CA MET A 72 23.25 5.02 -10.49
C MET A 72 22.98 4.23 -9.22
N PRO A 73 23.63 3.07 -9.01
CA PRO A 73 23.64 2.42 -7.71
C PRO A 73 24.14 3.36 -6.62
N GLY A 74 23.37 3.53 -5.55
CA GLY A 74 23.73 4.39 -4.41
C GLY A 74 23.21 5.82 -4.44
N LEU A 75 22.52 6.25 -5.51
CA LEU A 75 21.83 7.55 -5.56
C LEU A 75 20.34 7.45 -5.32
N SER A 76 19.83 6.27 -4.98
CA SER A 76 18.43 6.06 -4.63
C SER A 76 18.21 6.41 -3.15
N ASP A 77 17.14 7.14 -2.86
CA ASP A 77 16.71 7.52 -1.50
C ASP A 77 15.89 6.43 -0.83
N GLY A 78 15.72 5.28 -1.47
CA GLY A 78 14.85 4.23 -0.99
C GLY A 78 15.33 3.48 0.27
N ASN A 79 16.63 3.52 0.61
CA ASN A 79 17.16 2.84 1.79
C ASN A 79 18.33 3.61 2.41
N GLU A 80 18.21 4.00 3.67
CA GLU A 80 19.32 4.52 4.46
C GLU A 80 20.09 3.38 5.12
N MET A 81 21.11 2.84 4.44
CA MET A 81 21.83 1.64 4.87
C MET A 81 23.04 1.94 5.77
N SER A 82 23.07 3.07 6.48
CA SER A 82 24.11 3.40 7.46
C SER A 82 24.02 2.59 8.76
N GLY A 83 22.87 1.97 9.04
CA GLY A 83 22.64 1.07 10.16
C GLY A 83 21.33 0.30 10.02
N PRO A 84 21.16 -0.86 10.70
CA PRO A 84 20.00 -1.72 10.53
C PRO A 84 18.70 -1.13 11.09
N ILE A 85 18.77 -0.17 11.99
CA ILE A 85 17.63 0.50 12.62
C ILE A 85 17.63 1.97 12.23
N GLN A 86 16.63 2.36 11.45
CA GLN A 86 16.44 3.72 10.94
C GLN A 86 14.99 4.19 11.13
N ALA A 87 14.45 3.95 12.33
CA ALA A 87 13.04 4.24 12.67
C ALA A 87 12.66 5.72 12.50
N GLN A 88 13.63 6.64 12.65
CA GLN A 88 13.44 8.09 12.58
C GLN A 88 13.32 8.64 11.15
N ILE A 89 13.57 7.83 10.14
CA ILE A 89 13.53 8.26 8.73
C ILE A 89 12.08 8.24 8.22
N ARG A 90 11.75 9.19 7.37
CA ARG A 90 10.43 9.33 6.77
C ARG A 90 10.52 9.39 5.26
N ALA A 91 9.80 8.51 4.58
CA ALA A 91 9.70 8.54 3.11
C ALA A 91 9.20 9.88 2.58
N LEU A 92 8.35 10.58 3.34
CA LEU A 92 7.84 11.92 2.99
C LEU A 92 8.96 12.92 2.67
N ASP A 93 10.11 12.82 3.36
CA ASP A 93 11.21 13.77 3.18
C ASP A 93 11.98 13.52 1.85
N ALA A 94 11.73 12.38 1.18
CA ALA A 94 12.30 12.02 -0.12
C ALA A 94 11.25 12.01 -1.25
N VAL A 95 9.98 12.36 -0.99
CA VAL A 95 8.96 12.43 -2.03
C VAL A 95 9.30 13.53 -3.04
N TYR A 96 9.56 13.12 -4.28
CA TYR A 96 9.83 14.00 -5.42
C TYR A 96 8.57 14.10 -6.31
N PRO A 97 7.88 15.26 -6.34
CA PRO A 97 6.60 15.41 -7.05
C PRO A 97 6.69 15.27 -8.58
N ASP A 98 7.87 15.46 -9.15
CA ASP A 98 8.12 15.32 -10.59
C ASP A 98 8.75 13.94 -10.94
N ASP A 99 8.60 12.94 -10.07
CA ASP A 99 9.05 11.58 -10.36
C ASP A 99 8.36 11.04 -11.61
N TYR A 100 9.15 10.44 -12.51
CA TYR A 100 8.67 9.90 -13.77
C TYR A 100 7.50 8.89 -13.60
N ALA A 101 7.50 8.12 -12.52
CA ALA A 101 6.47 7.11 -12.28
C ALA A 101 5.07 7.70 -12.05
N ILE A 102 4.95 8.95 -11.59
CA ILE A 102 3.67 9.54 -11.20
C ILE A 102 2.67 9.57 -12.36
N VAL A 103 3.10 10.08 -13.51
CA VAL A 103 2.20 10.27 -14.66
C VAL A 103 1.71 8.93 -15.24
N PRO A 104 2.58 7.98 -15.63
CA PRO A 104 2.12 6.71 -16.20
C PRO A 104 1.28 5.88 -15.20
N VAL A 105 1.60 5.93 -13.92
CA VAL A 105 0.82 5.22 -12.89
C VAL A 105 -0.56 5.85 -12.71
N ARG A 106 -0.63 7.17 -12.64
CA ARG A 106 -1.90 7.89 -12.60
C ARG A 106 -2.74 7.59 -13.85
N GLU A 107 -2.15 7.66 -15.03
CA GLU A 107 -2.86 7.42 -16.29
C GLU A 107 -3.34 5.97 -16.48
N ALA A 108 -2.79 5.04 -15.71
CA ALA A 108 -3.28 3.66 -15.63
C ALA A 108 -4.48 3.48 -14.69
N GLY A 109 -4.96 4.56 -14.05
CA GLY A 109 -6.14 4.55 -13.18
C GLY A 109 -5.84 4.57 -11.67
N PHE A 110 -4.56 4.65 -11.27
CA PHE A 110 -4.21 4.78 -9.85
C PHE A 110 -4.35 6.23 -9.41
N THR A 111 -5.05 6.44 -8.30
CA THR A 111 -5.23 7.76 -7.69
C THR A 111 -4.40 7.94 -6.43
N THR A 112 -4.11 6.84 -5.74
CA THR A 112 -3.36 6.82 -4.49
C THR A 112 -2.34 5.68 -4.51
N VAL A 113 -1.14 5.96 -4.01
CA VAL A 113 -0.13 4.94 -3.75
C VAL A 113 0.46 5.11 -2.36
N TYR A 114 0.97 4.03 -1.78
CA TYR A 114 1.74 4.08 -0.54
C TYR A 114 3.23 4.06 -0.89
N SER A 115 3.90 5.17 -0.66
CA SER A 115 5.35 5.31 -0.85
C SER A 115 6.07 4.94 0.44
N THR A 116 6.93 3.93 0.41
CA THR A 116 7.60 3.39 1.60
C THR A 116 9.09 3.21 1.36
N PRO A 117 9.91 3.29 2.42
CA PRO A 117 11.31 2.86 2.31
C PRO A 117 11.41 1.41 1.85
N GLY A 118 12.51 1.08 1.18
CA GLY A 118 12.81 -0.29 0.78
C GLY A 118 13.05 -1.22 1.96
N SER A 119 13.39 -2.46 1.67
CA SER A 119 13.62 -3.52 2.66
C SER A 119 15.10 -3.74 3.00
N GLY A 120 15.93 -2.71 2.80
CA GLY A 120 17.36 -2.80 3.10
C GLY A 120 17.72 -2.90 4.58
N ASN A 121 16.86 -2.37 5.44
CA ASN A 121 17.04 -2.26 6.89
C ASN A 121 16.09 -3.20 7.65
N VAL A 122 16.41 -3.57 8.88
CA VAL A 122 15.47 -4.28 9.78
C VAL A 122 14.29 -3.38 10.14
N ILE A 123 14.57 -2.10 10.44
CA ILE A 123 13.57 -1.03 10.55
C ILE A 123 14.01 0.09 9.60
N GLY A 124 13.19 0.38 8.60
CA GLY A 124 13.53 1.29 7.50
C GLY A 124 12.98 2.71 7.62
N GLY A 125 12.15 2.97 8.64
CA GLY A 125 11.45 4.24 8.80
C GLY A 125 9.99 4.20 8.36
N THR A 126 9.34 5.36 8.30
CA THR A 126 7.92 5.45 7.94
C THR A 126 7.70 5.69 6.46
N GLY A 127 6.77 4.93 5.87
CA GLY A 127 6.16 5.25 4.58
C GLY A 127 4.94 6.16 4.77
N ILE A 128 4.38 6.65 3.65
CA ILE A 128 3.24 7.57 3.61
C ILE A 128 2.36 7.29 2.39
N SER A 129 1.04 7.42 2.54
CA SER A 129 0.14 7.41 1.40
C SER A 129 0.17 8.78 0.70
N ILE A 130 0.28 8.76 -0.62
CA ILE A 130 0.26 9.96 -1.44
C ILE A 130 -0.84 9.84 -2.52
N LYS A 131 -1.55 10.92 -2.78
CA LYS A 131 -2.37 11.07 -3.98
C LYS A 131 -1.48 11.47 -5.15
N LEU A 132 -1.71 10.90 -6.31
CA LEU A 132 -0.90 11.16 -7.51
C LEU A 132 -1.27 12.51 -8.17
N ARG A 133 -1.30 13.55 -7.35
CA ARG A 133 -1.63 14.93 -7.73
C ARG A 133 -0.89 15.92 -6.82
N GLY A 134 -0.80 17.18 -7.23
CA GLY A 134 -0.10 18.23 -6.48
C GLY A 134 1.32 18.45 -6.97
N HIS A 135 1.98 19.48 -6.45
CA HIS A 135 3.31 19.96 -6.87
C HIS A 135 4.33 19.94 -5.72
N THR A 136 3.91 19.56 -4.53
CA THR A 136 4.78 19.43 -3.36
C THR A 136 4.48 18.13 -2.62
N ALA A 137 5.48 17.56 -1.95
CA ALA A 137 5.30 16.36 -1.13
C ALA A 137 4.16 16.51 -0.11
N ARG A 138 4.01 17.72 0.46
CA ARG A 138 2.95 18.02 1.44
C ARG A 138 1.55 18.01 0.82
N GLU A 139 1.38 18.51 -0.41
CA GLU A 139 0.09 18.47 -1.14
C GLU A 139 -0.27 17.05 -1.54
N MET A 140 0.71 16.22 -1.89
CA MET A 140 0.52 14.82 -2.26
C MET A 140 0.16 13.96 -1.05
N ALA A 141 0.78 14.22 0.10
CA ALA A 141 0.67 13.38 1.28
C ALA A 141 -0.74 13.36 1.88
N ILE A 142 -1.18 12.17 2.28
CA ILE A 142 -2.37 11.98 3.11
C ILE A 142 -1.90 11.92 4.55
N ALA A 143 -1.99 13.02 5.27
CA ALA A 143 -1.54 13.13 6.65
C ALA A 143 -2.23 12.09 7.56
N GLY A 144 -1.48 11.50 8.49
CA GLY A 144 -1.97 10.46 9.41
C GLY A 144 -2.01 9.05 8.81
N SER A 145 -1.45 8.87 7.59
CA SER A 145 -1.33 7.55 6.95
C SER A 145 0.07 6.94 7.06
N GLU A 146 0.90 7.48 7.94
CA GLU A 146 2.25 6.98 8.18
C GLU A 146 2.23 5.59 8.80
N GLN A 147 3.04 4.67 8.29
CA GLN A 147 3.20 3.31 8.82
C GLN A 147 4.68 2.93 8.81
N MET A 148 5.12 2.14 9.81
CA MET A 148 6.52 1.82 10.03
C MET A 148 6.95 0.61 9.20
N LYS A 149 8.03 0.75 8.41
CA LYS A 149 8.61 -0.34 7.60
C LYS A 149 9.54 -1.22 8.40
N PHE A 150 9.27 -2.53 8.36
CA PHE A 150 10.12 -3.60 8.87
C PHE A 150 10.52 -4.54 7.74
N ALA A 151 11.66 -5.22 7.86
CA ALA A 151 12.06 -6.21 6.87
C ALA A 151 12.74 -7.43 7.49
N PHE A 152 12.35 -8.59 6.96
CA PHE A 152 12.89 -9.92 7.24
C PHE A 152 13.56 -10.49 5.98
N GLY A 153 14.22 -11.64 6.12
CA GLY A 153 14.73 -12.41 5.00
C GLY A 153 16.08 -11.95 4.44
N GLU A 154 16.22 -12.04 3.13
CA GLU A 154 17.55 -11.91 2.49
C GLU A 154 18.06 -10.47 2.43
N ASN A 155 17.19 -9.49 2.30
CA ASN A 155 17.62 -8.11 2.02
C ASN A 155 18.44 -7.50 3.17
N PRO A 156 17.96 -7.42 4.42
CA PRO A 156 18.78 -6.91 5.52
C PRO A 156 20.01 -7.78 5.76
N LYS A 157 19.84 -9.11 5.73
CA LYS A 157 20.92 -10.07 5.92
C LYS A 157 22.05 -9.86 4.91
N ARG A 158 21.74 -9.67 3.62
CA ARG A 158 22.72 -9.46 2.56
C ARG A 158 23.42 -8.09 2.72
N ASN A 159 22.63 -7.02 2.95
CA ASN A 159 23.17 -5.68 3.03
C ASN A 159 24.19 -5.50 4.14
N TYR A 160 23.90 -6.02 5.34
CA TYR A 160 24.80 -5.91 6.47
C TYR A 160 25.82 -7.05 6.53
N GLY A 161 25.44 -8.26 6.17
CA GLY A 161 26.33 -9.41 6.10
C GLY A 161 27.52 -9.20 5.16
N ASN A 162 27.33 -8.58 4.01
CA ASN A 162 28.41 -8.23 3.08
C ASN A 162 29.44 -7.26 3.70
N ARG A 163 29.01 -6.47 4.71
CA ARG A 163 29.86 -5.57 5.47
C ARG A 163 30.40 -6.17 6.76
N LYS A 164 30.16 -7.48 7.00
CA LYS A 164 30.48 -8.17 8.25
C LYS A 164 29.86 -7.50 9.49
N GLN A 165 28.67 -6.95 9.32
CA GLN A 165 27.87 -6.31 10.37
C GLN A 165 26.59 -7.11 10.64
N MET A 166 26.03 -6.97 11.84
CA MET A 166 24.73 -7.55 12.18
C MET A 166 23.60 -6.73 11.52
N PRO A 167 22.55 -7.40 10.95
CA PRO A 167 22.31 -8.84 10.95
C PRO A 167 23.02 -9.58 9.81
N MET A 168 23.61 -10.75 10.10
CA MET A 168 24.16 -11.66 9.10
C MET A 168 23.28 -12.91 8.90
N THR A 169 22.29 -13.09 9.76
CA THR A 169 21.40 -14.26 9.79
C THR A 169 19.95 -13.83 10.06
N ARG A 170 18.98 -14.72 9.78
CA ARG A 170 17.58 -14.54 10.18
C ARG A 170 17.43 -14.42 11.71
N MET A 171 18.22 -15.19 12.47
CA MET A 171 18.28 -15.07 13.93
C MET A 171 18.73 -13.67 14.36
N GLY A 172 19.74 -13.11 13.67
CA GLY A 172 20.22 -11.74 13.93
C GLY A 172 19.17 -10.67 13.63
N ILE A 173 18.39 -10.83 12.54
CA ILE A 173 17.26 -9.93 12.25
C ILE A 173 16.25 -9.96 13.39
N ALA A 174 15.79 -11.15 13.79
CA ALA A 174 14.83 -11.32 14.86
C ALA A 174 15.35 -10.81 16.21
N GLY A 175 16.65 -11.03 16.50
CA GLY A 175 17.31 -10.56 17.71
C GLY A 175 17.33 -9.03 17.82
N ILE A 176 17.86 -8.35 16.77
CA ILE A 176 17.89 -6.87 16.72
C ILE A 176 16.49 -6.29 16.84
N LEU A 177 15.51 -6.88 16.14
CA LEU A 177 14.15 -6.35 16.17
C LEU A 177 13.53 -6.45 17.57
N ARG A 178 13.67 -7.61 18.25
CA ARG A 178 13.20 -7.78 19.63
C ARG A 178 13.88 -6.84 20.61
N GLU A 179 15.19 -6.70 20.52
CA GLU A 179 15.97 -5.76 21.36
C GLU A 179 15.44 -4.33 21.18
N THR A 180 15.32 -3.86 19.92
CA THR A 180 14.85 -2.50 19.63
C THR A 180 13.41 -2.27 20.10
N LEU A 181 12.51 -3.24 19.88
CA LEU A 181 11.11 -3.13 20.36
C LEU A 181 11.01 -3.15 21.88
N PHE A 182 11.83 -3.95 22.55
CA PHE A 182 11.92 -3.96 24.01
C PHE A 182 12.39 -2.62 24.57
N GLU A 183 13.44 -2.04 23.97
CA GLU A 183 13.93 -0.70 24.33
C GLU A 183 12.87 0.37 24.07
N ALA A 184 12.18 0.33 22.93
CA ALA A 184 11.10 1.26 22.58
C ALA A 184 9.92 1.16 23.54
N LYS A 185 9.56 -0.05 23.99
CA LYS A 185 8.52 -0.26 25.01
C LYS A 185 8.91 0.35 26.35
N ASN A 186 10.12 0.08 26.83
CA ASN A 186 10.63 0.66 28.09
C ASN A 186 10.69 2.20 28.00
N TYR A 187 11.10 2.74 26.85
CA TYR A 187 11.12 4.18 26.60
C TYR A 187 9.70 4.77 26.62
N SER A 188 8.74 4.12 25.98
CA SER A 188 7.33 4.52 26.00
C SER A 188 6.73 4.50 27.41
N ASP A 189 7.05 3.47 28.22
CA ASP A 189 6.56 3.34 29.59
C ASP A 189 7.18 4.43 30.49
N ALA A 190 8.45 4.75 30.28
CA ALA A 190 9.11 5.86 31.01
C ALA A 190 8.52 7.23 30.64
N LEU A 191 8.21 7.48 29.34
CA LEU A 191 7.50 8.70 28.92
C LEU A 191 6.14 8.81 29.60
N LYS A 192 5.37 7.73 29.66
CA LYS A 192 4.06 7.70 30.35
C LYS A 192 4.21 7.97 31.86
N ALA A 193 5.22 7.39 32.52
CA ALA A 193 5.49 7.66 33.94
C ALA A 193 5.89 9.11 34.19
N ALA A 194 6.57 9.75 33.24
CA ALA A 194 6.98 11.15 33.34
C ALA A 194 5.81 12.15 33.27
N GLU A 195 4.66 11.76 32.74
CA GLU A 195 3.45 12.59 32.71
C GLU A 195 2.98 12.92 34.15
N THR A 196 3.22 12.00 35.10
CA THR A 196 2.85 12.18 36.52
C THR A 196 4.05 12.53 37.43
N ASP A 197 5.25 12.13 36.99
CA ASP A 197 6.50 12.37 37.76
C ASP A 197 7.64 12.73 36.78
N PRO A 198 7.91 14.02 36.54
CA PRO A 198 8.94 14.47 35.61
C PRO A 198 10.35 13.92 35.87
N SER A 199 10.64 13.45 37.09
CA SER A 199 11.95 12.86 37.41
C SER A 199 12.18 11.49 36.74
N LYS A 200 11.11 10.86 36.21
CA LYS A 200 11.14 9.58 35.49
C LYS A 200 11.32 9.75 33.99
N ALA A 201 11.46 10.99 33.49
CA ALA A 201 11.64 11.23 32.09
C ALA A 201 12.90 10.52 31.55
N PRO A 202 12.79 9.73 30.50
CA PRO A 202 13.95 9.06 29.92
C PRO A 202 14.85 10.08 29.22
N LYS A 203 16.12 9.74 29.03
CA LYS A 203 17.00 10.52 28.17
C LYS A 203 16.40 10.55 26.76
N PRO A 204 16.28 11.73 26.12
CA PRO A 204 15.75 11.82 24.77
C PRO A 204 16.50 10.93 23.78
N ASP A 205 15.75 10.10 23.05
CA ASP A 205 16.24 9.27 21.96
C ASP A 205 15.30 9.39 20.78
N PHE A 206 15.80 9.89 19.66
CA PHE A 206 14.98 10.20 18.49
C PHE A 206 14.51 8.94 17.75
N LYS A 207 15.30 7.86 17.76
CA LYS A 207 14.92 6.58 17.15
C LYS A 207 13.86 5.87 17.96
N LEU A 208 14.06 5.78 19.28
CA LEU A 208 13.06 5.16 20.17
C LEU A 208 11.77 5.96 20.20
N ASN A 209 11.85 7.29 20.16
CA ASN A 209 10.67 8.14 20.10
C ASN A 209 9.83 7.88 18.84
N ALA A 210 10.46 7.63 17.70
CA ALA A 210 9.77 7.27 16.46
C ALA A 210 9.03 5.91 16.53
N LEU A 211 9.44 5.01 17.44
CA LEU A 211 8.82 3.71 17.67
C LEU A 211 7.72 3.74 18.77
N VAL A 212 7.56 4.83 19.50
CA VAL A 212 6.53 4.93 20.55
C VAL A 212 5.13 4.63 20.02
N PRO A 213 4.65 5.23 18.90
CA PRO A 213 3.33 4.91 18.37
C PRO A 213 3.22 3.45 17.88
N VAL A 214 4.32 2.83 17.46
CA VAL A 214 4.36 1.42 17.07
C VAL A 214 4.09 0.51 18.28
N VAL A 215 4.84 0.67 19.35
CA VAL A 215 4.71 -0.18 20.56
C VAL A 215 3.45 0.12 21.38
N ARG A 216 2.76 1.21 21.09
CA ARG A 216 1.44 1.52 21.63
C ARG A 216 0.29 0.98 20.77
N GLY A 217 0.58 0.39 19.61
CA GLY A 217 -0.43 -0.06 18.64
C GLY A 217 -1.14 1.07 17.88
N GLU A 218 -0.60 2.29 17.93
CA GLU A 218 -1.16 3.49 17.28
C GLU A 218 -0.67 3.64 15.84
N MET A 219 0.44 2.98 15.48
CA MET A 219 1.02 2.99 14.13
C MET A 219 1.21 1.56 13.64
N ARG A 220 0.68 1.27 12.46
CA ARG A 220 0.77 -0.04 11.80
C ARG A 220 2.19 -0.35 11.33
N CYS A 221 2.55 -1.64 11.41
CA CYS A 221 3.82 -2.19 10.95
C CYS A 221 3.65 -2.81 9.55
N ARG A 222 4.54 -2.45 8.61
CA ARG A 222 4.63 -2.98 7.26
C ARG A 222 5.78 -3.98 7.20
N MET A 223 5.46 -5.28 7.31
CA MET A 223 6.44 -6.33 7.51
C MET A 223 6.77 -7.07 6.21
N HIS A 224 7.88 -6.69 5.56
CA HIS A 224 8.41 -7.38 4.38
C HIS A 224 8.84 -8.80 4.74
N ALA A 225 8.20 -9.80 4.15
CA ALA A 225 8.56 -11.20 4.29
C ALA A 225 8.08 -12.03 3.09
N HIS A 226 8.96 -12.83 2.52
CA HIS A 226 8.65 -13.70 1.36
C HIS A 226 8.43 -15.15 1.77
N ARG A 227 9.37 -15.75 2.50
CA ARG A 227 9.35 -17.15 2.89
C ARG A 227 8.40 -17.39 4.05
N SER A 228 7.81 -18.58 4.09
CA SER A 228 6.87 -18.95 5.16
C SER A 228 7.48 -18.87 6.56
N ASP A 229 8.75 -19.24 6.74
CA ASP A 229 9.45 -19.14 8.03
C ASP A 229 9.69 -17.66 8.45
N ASP A 230 10.02 -16.77 7.51
CA ASP A 230 10.15 -15.33 7.77
C ASP A 230 8.79 -14.71 8.12
N ILE A 231 7.72 -15.11 7.41
CA ILE A 231 6.34 -14.66 7.69
C ILE A 231 5.91 -15.08 9.10
N LEU A 232 6.11 -16.34 9.47
CA LEU A 232 5.80 -16.85 10.80
C LEU A 232 6.59 -16.13 11.90
N THR A 233 7.89 -15.85 11.65
CA THR A 233 8.73 -15.09 12.59
C THR A 233 8.23 -13.64 12.74
N ALA A 234 7.85 -12.98 11.64
CA ALA A 234 7.30 -11.64 11.66
C ALA A 234 6.01 -11.55 12.49
N ILE A 235 5.09 -12.49 12.27
CA ILE A 235 3.82 -12.58 13.01
C ILE A 235 4.09 -12.87 14.50
N SER A 236 4.98 -13.83 14.80
CA SER A 236 5.34 -14.15 16.19
C SER A 236 5.86 -12.93 16.96
N ILE A 237 6.75 -12.12 16.33
CA ILE A 237 7.28 -10.91 16.97
C ILE A 237 6.17 -9.85 17.10
N ALA A 238 5.31 -9.70 16.09
CA ALA A 238 4.19 -8.77 16.18
C ALA A 238 3.24 -9.11 17.34
N GLU A 239 2.92 -10.38 17.53
CA GLU A 239 2.08 -10.86 18.64
C GLU A 239 2.79 -10.69 20.00
N GLU A 240 4.10 -10.98 20.08
CA GLU A 240 4.92 -10.82 21.30
C GLU A 240 4.88 -9.39 21.83
N PHE A 241 4.84 -8.39 20.95
CA PHE A 241 4.83 -6.97 21.31
C PHE A 241 3.46 -6.30 21.14
N GLY A 242 2.41 -7.01 20.74
CA GLY A 242 1.06 -6.47 20.54
C GLY A 242 0.95 -5.45 19.41
N LEU A 243 1.69 -5.63 18.32
CA LEU A 243 1.75 -4.69 17.20
C LEU A 243 0.56 -4.89 16.25
N ASP A 244 0.03 -3.80 15.67
CA ASP A 244 -0.81 -3.88 14.45
C ASP A 244 0.09 -4.06 13.23
N TYR A 245 -0.16 -5.06 12.39
CA TYR A 245 0.74 -5.42 11.32
C TYR A 245 0.04 -5.84 10.01
N VAL A 246 0.81 -5.75 8.94
CA VAL A 246 0.51 -6.24 7.60
C VAL A 246 1.73 -6.99 7.08
N ILE A 247 1.52 -8.16 6.45
CA ILE A 247 2.59 -8.91 5.80
C ILE A 247 2.68 -8.48 4.34
N GLU A 248 3.85 -7.97 3.95
CA GLU A 248 4.14 -7.55 2.59
C GLU A 248 4.81 -8.66 1.80
N HIS A 249 4.49 -8.72 0.50
CA HIS A 249 4.87 -9.75 -0.46
C HIS A 249 4.21 -11.09 -0.20
N CYS A 250 4.26 -11.62 1.01
CA CYS A 250 3.59 -12.85 1.42
C CYS A 250 3.75 -13.99 0.38
N THR A 251 4.93 -14.10 -0.24
CA THR A 251 5.19 -14.93 -1.44
C THR A 251 4.87 -16.40 -1.23
N GLU A 252 5.18 -16.93 -0.06
CA GLU A 252 4.87 -18.32 0.33
C GLU A 252 3.63 -18.41 1.25
N GLY A 253 2.79 -17.38 1.28
CA GLY A 253 1.59 -17.37 2.10
C GLY A 253 0.65 -18.55 1.84
N PHE A 254 0.56 -19.01 0.59
CA PHE A 254 -0.23 -20.17 0.21
C PHE A 254 0.15 -21.46 0.96
N LYS A 255 1.40 -21.59 1.42
CA LYS A 255 1.87 -22.75 2.19
C LYS A 255 1.35 -22.78 3.63
N ILE A 256 1.02 -21.63 4.16
CA ILE A 256 0.61 -21.42 5.56
C ILE A 256 -0.74 -20.70 5.66
N LYS A 257 -1.58 -20.81 4.62
CA LYS A 257 -2.85 -20.10 4.50
C LYS A 257 -3.80 -20.33 5.69
N ASP A 258 -3.84 -21.55 6.23
CA ASP A 258 -4.71 -21.88 7.37
C ASP A 258 -4.29 -21.11 8.63
N PHE A 259 -2.98 -20.97 8.88
CA PHE A 259 -2.44 -20.15 9.96
C PHE A 259 -2.73 -18.67 9.73
N LEU A 260 -2.51 -18.16 8.50
CA LEU A 260 -2.82 -16.76 8.17
C LEU A 260 -4.31 -16.45 8.34
N ASN A 261 -5.17 -17.41 7.98
CA ASN A 261 -6.62 -17.31 8.15
C ASN A 261 -7.02 -17.28 9.63
N GLU A 262 -6.45 -18.15 10.47
CA GLU A 262 -6.65 -18.15 11.93
C GLU A 262 -6.27 -16.79 12.55
N LYS A 263 -5.20 -16.17 12.07
CA LYS A 263 -4.66 -14.90 12.57
C LYS A 263 -5.28 -13.65 11.93
N HIS A 264 -6.23 -13.79 11.01
CA HIS A 264 -6.88 -12.67 10.30
C HIS A 264 -5.88 -11.73 9.63
N VAL A 265 -4.86 -12.30 8.96
CA VAL A 265 -3.73 -11.53 8.44
C VAL A 265 -4.13 -10.70 7.23
N LYS A 266 -3.65 -9.47 7.18
CA LYS A 266 -3.67 -8.64 5.97
C LYS A 266 -2.41 -8.92 5.16
N CYS A 267 -2.55 -9.37 3.91
CA CYS A 267 -1.48 -9.76 3.00
C CYS A 267 -1.44 -8.84 1.78
N VAL A 268 -0.33 -8.17 1.54
CA VAL A 268 -0.07 -7.39 0.33
C VAL A 268 0.80 -8.25 -0.60
N VAL A 269 0.19 -8.80 -1.65
CA VAL A 269 0.78 -9.86 -2.47
C VAL A 269 1.36 -9.28 -3.77
N GLY A 270 2.64 -9.48 -3.99
CA GLY A 270 3.42 -9.00 -5.15
C GLY A 270 4.87 -8.70 -4.78
N PRO A 271 5.74 -8.40 -5.76
CA PRO A 271 5.51 -8.37 -7.21
C PRO A 271 5.56 -9.77 -7.84
N HIS A 272 4.93 -9.93 -9.01
CA HIS A 272 4.91 -11.22 -9.71
C HIS A 272 5.55 -11.19 -11.10
N LEU A 273 5.35 -10.12 -11.89
CA LEU A 273 5.95 -10.00 -13.24
C LEU A 273 7.37 -9.42 -13.16
N THR A 274 8.23 -10.11 -12.44
CA THR A 274 9.65 -9.79 -12.36
C THR A 274 10.46 -11.07 -12.50
N SER A 275 11.71 -10.98 -12.95
CA SER A 275 12.62 -12.14 -12.91
C SER A 275 12.93 -12.54 -11.47
N PRO A 276 13.20 -13.83 -11.19
CA PRO A 276 13.62 -14.28 -9.85
C PRO A 276 14.99 -13.68 -9.52
N SER A 277 15.02 -12.65 -8.71
CA SER A 277 16.25 -11.91 -8.36
C SER A 277 16.93 -12.41 -7.09
N LYS A 278 16.24 -13.25 -6.30
CA LYS A 278 16.73 -13.79 -5.02
C LYS A 278 16.10 -15.14 -4.69
N LEU A 279 16.79 -15.92 -3.86
CA LEU A 279 16.39 -17.30 -3.55
C LEU A 279 15.05 -17.34 -2.80
N GLU A 280 14.76 -16.39 -1.93
CA GLU A 280 13.54 -16.38 -1.12
C GLU A 280 12.24 -16.23 -1.94
N ILE A 281 12.32 -15.91 -3.23
CA ILE A 281 11.16 -15.80 -4.13
C ILE A 281 11.04 -16.96 -5.13
N HIS A 282 11.85 -18.02 -4.99
CA HIS A 282 11.85 -19.13 -5.97
C HIS A 282 10.53 -19.91 -6.01
N ASN A 283 9.76 -19.93 -4.92
CA ASN A 283 8.43 -20.53 -4.84
C ASN A 283 7.28 -19.61 -5.22
N ARG A 284 7.57 -18.43 -5.78
CA ARG A 284 6.54 -17.48 -6.22
C ARG A 284 5.62 -18.13 -7.25
N THR A 285 4.31 -18.01 -7.06
CA THR A 285 3.29 -18.53 -7.97
C THR A 285 2.18 -17.50 -8.20
N MET A 286 1.67 -17.45 -9.43
CA MET A 286 0.52 -16.62 -9.79
C MET A 286 -0.79 -17.10 -9.13
N ASP A 287 -0.81 -18.30 -8.57
CA ASP A 287 -1.99 -18.85 -7.88
C ASP A 287 -2.14 -18.27 -6.45
N ASN A 288 -1.06 -17.74 -5.86
CA ASN A 288 -1.03 -17.31 -4.46
C ASN A 288 -2.16 -16.33 -4.10
N PRO A 289 -2.42 -15.22 -4.86
CA PRO A 289 -3.52 -14.32 -4.53
C PRO A 289 -4.88 -15.03 -4.52
N GLY A 290 -5.15 -15.88 -5.52
CA GLY A 290 -6.41 -16.64 -5.61
C GLY A 290 -6.56 -17.73 -4.55
N ILE A 291 -5.46 -18.28 -4.03
CA ILE A 291 -5.49 -19.23 -2.90
C ILE A 291 -5.83 -18.49 -1.61
N LEU A 292 -5.15 -17.37 -1.34
CA LEU A 292 -5.33 -16.60 -0.11
C LEU A 292 -6.71 -15.94 -0.03
N SER A 293 -7.24 -15.41 -1.14
CA SER A 293 -8.55 -14.73 -1.15
C SER A 293 -9.75 -15.66 -0.93
N LYS A 294 -9.56 -16.98 -1.04
CA LYS A 294 -10.60 -17.96 -0.68
C LYS A 294 -10.76 -18.16 0.84
N GLU A 295 -9.77 -17.73 1.59
CA GLU A 295 -9.81 -17.81 3.05
C GLU A 295 -10.57 -16.60 3.62
N PRO A 296 -11.66 -16.80 4.40
CA PRO A 296 -12.60 -15.74 4.73
C PRO A 296 -12.03 -14.63 5.62
N ASN A 297 -10.96 -14.91 6.35
CA ASN A 297 -10.37 -13.97 7.31
C ASN A 297 -9.05 -13.36 6.78
N ILE A 298 -8.59 -13.71 5.59
CA ILE A 298 -7.41 -13.09 4.98
C ILE A 298 -7.84 -11.90 4.14
N THR A 299 -7.29 -10.73 4.43
CA THR A 299 -7.44 -9.57 3.55
C THR A 299 -6.31 -9.59 2.53
N VAL A 300 -6.64 -9.73 1.24
CA VAL A 300 -5.65 -9.75 0.16
C VAL A 300 -5.63 -8.39 -0.55
N CYS A 301 -4.45 -7.80 -0.68
CA CYS A 301 -4.16 -6.66 -1.54
C CYS A 301 -3.13 -7.08 -2.59
N LEU A 302 -3.10 -6.37 -3.71
CA LEU A 302 -2.23 -6.65 -4.84
C LEU A 302 -1.31 -5.45 -5.09
N THR A 303 -0.02 -5.73 -5.37
CA THR A 303 0.99 -4.69 -5.57
C THR A 303 1.97 -5.03 -6.68
N ALA A 304 2.51 -4.00 -7.32
CA ALA A 304 3.66 -4.10 -8.21
C ALA A 304 5.01 -3.94 -7.50
N ASP A 305 5.04 -3.39 -6.28
CA ASP A 305 6.26 -3.21 -5.45
C ASP A 305 7.34 -2.30 -6.07
N THR A 306 6.99 -1.50 -7.05
CA THR A 306 7.99 -0.72 -7.79
C THR A 306 7.50 0.71 -8.06
N GLY A 307 8.20 1.43 -8.95
CA GLY A 307 7.82 2.74 -9.48
C GLY A 307 6.82 2.65 -10.63
N SER A 308 7.28 2.97 -11.84
CA SER A 308 6.43 3.04 -13.05
C SER A 308 5.79 1.73 -13.46
N GLN A 309 6.34 0.57 -13.05
CA GLN A 309 5.73 -0.74 -13.29
C GLN A 309 4.36 -0.92 -12.60
N THR A 310 4.01 -0.09 -11.63
CA THR A 310 2.65 -0.03 -11.08
C THR A 310 1.62 0.26 -12.16
N SER A 311 1.99 0.97 -13.23
CA SER A 311 1.11 1.22 -14.39
C SER A 311 0.64 -0.05 -15.11
N VAL A 312 1.40 -1.16 -15.02
CA VAL A 312 1.03 -2.45 -15.62
C VAL A 312 0.46 -3.45 -14.60
N LEU A 313 0.25 -3.03 -13.36
CA LEU A 313 -0.38 -3.88 -12.34
C LEU A 313 -1.79 -4.36 -12.76
N PRO A 314 -2.67 -3.54 -13.40
CA PRO A 314 -3.97 -4.02 -13.87
C PRO A 314 -3.85 -5.23 -14.82
N MET A 315 -2.90 -5.21 -15.74
CA MET A 315 -2.61 -6.35 -16.62
C MET A 315 -2.09 -7.57 -15.84
N THR A 316 -1.23 -7.34 -14.83
CA THR A 316 -0.74 -8.41 -13.96
C THR A 316 -1.89 -9.08 -13.20
N ILE A 317 -2.87 -8.31 -12.75
CA ILE A 317 -4.07 -8.83 -12.09
C ILE A 317 -4.88 -9.72 -13.04
N GLY A 318 -4.93 -9.40 -14.33
CA GLY A 318 -5.53 -10.27 -15.35
C GLY A 318 -4.91 -11.68 -15.37
N PHE A 319 -3.60 -11.81 -15.14
CA PHE A 319 -2.96 -13.12 -14.98
C PHE A 319 -3.38 -13.83 -13.70
N PHE A 320 -3.59 -13.10 -12.57
CA PHE A 320 -4.10 -13.72 -11.35
C PHE A 320 -5.54 -14.22 -11.51
N ILE A 321 -6.38 -13.45 -12.22
CA ILE A 321 -7.77 -13.87 -12.55
C ILE A 321 -7.74 -15.13 -13.40
N ARG A 322 -6.88 -15.20 -14.41
CA ARG A 322 -6.68 -16.43 -15.22
C ARG A 322 -6.24 -17.62 -14.38
N ARG A 323 -5.62 -17.39 -13.22
CA ARG A 323 -5.13 -18.42 -12.29
C ARG A 323 -6.05 -18.65 -11.09
N GLY A 324 -7.28 -18.13 -11.11
CA GLY A 324 -8.33 -18.46 -10.18
C GLY A 324 -8.64 -17.43 -9.10
N LEU A 325 -8.09 -16.21 -9.19
CA LEU A 325 -8.57 -15.06 -8.43
C LEU A 325 -9.90 -14.60 -9.01
N SER A 326 -10.91 -14.32 -8.19
CA SER A 326 -12.17 -13.75 -8.68
C SER A 326 -11.99 -12.29 -9.10
N PHE A 327 -12.81 -11.81 -10.05
CA PHE A 327 -12.83 -10.38 -10.40
C PHE A 327 -13.16 -9.51 -9.19
N GLU A 328 -14.08 -9.97 -8.35
CA GLU A 328 -14.51 -9.24 -7.16
C GLU A 328 -13.36 -9.09 -6.14
N ASP A 329 -12.60 -10.16 -5.88
CA ASP A 329 -11.44 -10.08 -5.00
C ASP A 329 -10.31 -9.26 -5.62
N ALA A 330 -10.14 -9.36 -6.94
CA ALA A 330 -9.15 -8.58 -7.68
C ALA A 330 -9.38 -7.07 -7.55
N ILE A 331 -10.62 -6.60 -7.80
CA ILE A 331 -10.93 -5.18 -7.70
C ILE A 331 -10.86 -4.70 -6.24
N LYS A 332 -11.33 -5.49 -5.28
CA LYS A 332 -11.16 -5.18 -3.85
C LYS A 332 -9.69 -5.07 -3.46
N GLY A 333 -8.84 -5.91 -4.02
CA GLY A 333 -7.40 -5.97 -3.73
C GLY A 333 -6.63 -4.70 -4.09
N VAL A 334 -7.12 -3.91 -5.04
CA VAL A 334 -6.53 -2.63 -5.47
C VAL A 334 -7.47 -1.44 -5.23
N THR A 335 -8.44 -1.59 -4.34
CA THR A 335 -9.36 -0.51 -3.94
C THR A 335 -9.64 -0.59 -2.43
N ILE A 336 -10.78 -1.13 -2.00
CA ILE A 336 -11.20 -1.10 -0.59
C ILE A 336 -10.28 -1.89 0.36
N ASN A 337 -9.72 -3.03 -0.05
CA ASN A 337 -8.78 -3.77 0.78
C ASN A 337 -7.46 -3.00 0.95
N ALA A 338 -6.98 -2.40 -0.16
CA ALA A 338 -5.81 -1.53 -0.11
C ALA A 338 -6.06 -0.31 0.80
N ALA A 339 -7.23 0.33 0.71
CA ALA A 339 -7.63 1.41 1.61
C ALA A 339 -7.64 0.98 3.08
N LYS A 340 -8.17 -0.22 3.41
CA LYS A 340 -8.15 -0.79 4.77
C LYS A 340 -6.73 -1.06 5.28
N VAL A 341 -5.84 -1.52 4.43
CA VAL A 341 -4.42 -1.68 4.76
C VAL A 341 -3.78 -0.34 5.09
N LEU A 342 -4.16 0.71 4.38
CA LEU A 342 -3.69 2.07 4.60
C LEU A 342 -4.43 2.81 5.73
N GLN A 343 -5.50 2.23 6.31
CA GLN A 343 -6.39 2.87 7.30
C GLN A 343 -7.07 4.13 6.74
N LEU A 344 -7.45 4.07 5.47
CA LEU A 344 -8.08 5.16 4.71
C LEU A 344 -9.45 4.77 4.12
N GLU A 345 -10.02 3.64 4.54
CA GLU A 345 -11.28 3.09 4.02
C GLU A 345 -12.48 4.01 4.19
N ASP A 346 -12.46 4.92 5.16
CA ASP A 346 -13.50 5.94 5.37
C ASP A 346 -13.43 7.09 4.35
N ARG A 347 -12.30 7.19 3.61
CA ARG A 347 -12.05 8.28 2.67
C ARG A 347 -12.01 7.85 1.21
N ILE A 348 -11.41 6.67 0.92
CA ILE A 348 -11.12 6.18 -0.45
C ILE A 348 -11.43 4.69 -0.57
N GLY A 349 -11.31 4.14 -1.79
CA GLY A 349 -11.38 2.70 -2.06
C GLY A 349 -12.77 2.17 -2.40
N SER A 350 -13.81 3.00 -2.35
CA SER A 350 -15.15 2.65 -2.84
C SER A 350 -15.90 3.89 -3.32
N LEU A 351 -16.90 3.70 -4.21
CA LEU A 351 -17.76 4.79 -4.64
C LEU A 351 -18.96 4.89 -3.69
N GLU A 352 -18.78 5.67 -2.62
CA GLU A 352 -19.81 5.92 -1.59
C GLU A 352 -19.95 7.41 -1.31
N PRO A 353 -21.16 7.89 -1.01
CA PRO A 353 -21.37 9.26 -0.62
C PRO A 353 -20.48 9.70 0.56
N GLY A 354 -19.85 10.86 0.44
CA GLY A 354 -18.94 11.44 1.43
C GLY A 354 -17.47 11.09 1.25
N LYS A 355 -17.13 10.03 0.51
CA LYS A 355 -15.72 9.70 0.18
C LYS A 355 -15.15 10.67 -0.86
N ASP A 356 -13.83 10.71 -0.91
CA ASP A 356 -13.08 11.49 -1.91
C ASP A 356 -13.50 11.04 -3.32
N ALA A 357 -13.71 11.98 -4.23
CA ALA A 357 -14.08 11.67 -5.60
C ALA A 357 -12.83 11.24 -6.40
N ASP A 358 -12.29 10.09 -6.02
CA ASP A 358 -11.22 9.39 -6.70
C ASP A 358 -11.86 8.31 -7.60
N VAL A 359 -11.86 8.56 -8.91
CA VAL A 359 -12.58 7.73 -9.89
C VAL A 359 -11.70 7.42 -11.07
N ALA A 360 -11.75 6.15 -11.53
CA ALA A 360 -11.14 5.72 -12.78
C ALA A 360 -12.22 5.17 -13.73
N VAL A 361 -12.12 5.51 -15.02
CA VAL A 361 -13.03 5.02 -16.06
C VAL A 361 -12.23 4.28 -17.11
N PHE A 362 -12.64 3.04 -17.41
CA PHE A 362 -11.98 2.16 -18.36
C PHE A 362 -12.91 1.84 -19.52
N ASP A 363 -12.37 1.68 -20.74
CA ASP A 363 -13.14 1.30 -21.94
C ASP A 363 -13.53 -0.18 -21.97
N GLY A 364 -13.36 -0.89 -20.87
CA GLY A 364 -13.70 -2.30 -20.68
C GLY A 364 -13.37 -2.77 -19.28
N ASN A 365 -13.21 -4.08 -19.08
CA ASN A 365 -12.75 -4.63 -17.83
C ASN A 365 -11.34 -4.10 -17.49
N PRO A 366 -11.12 -3.42 -16.35
CA PRO A 366 -9.83 -2.82 -16.01
C PRO A 366 -8.64 -3.81 -15.99
N PHE A 367 -8.92 -5.09 -15.85
CA PHE A 367 -7.90 -6.16 -15.80
C PHE A 367 -7.72 -6.92 -17.13
N ASP A 368 -8.42 -6.50 -18.18
CA ASP A 368 -8.16 -6.98 -19.54
C ASP A 368 -6.95 -6.23 -20.10
N SER A 369 -6.00 -6.96 -20.67
CA SER A 369 -4.78 -6.39 -21.26
C SER A 369 -5.02 -5.41 -22.41
N MET A 370 -6.22 -5.43 -23.02
CA MET A 370 -6.62 -4.52 -24.09
C MET A 370 -7.40 -3.30 -23.60
N SER A 371 -7.82 -3.27 -22.34
CA SER A 371 -8.56 -2.15 -21.79
C SER A 371 -7.63 -1.01 -21.39
N LEU A 372 -8.06 0.22 -21.66
CA LEU A 372 -7.34 1.43 -21.31
C LEU A 372 -8.14 2.26 -20.30
N CYS A 373 -7.45 2.86 -19.35
CA CYS A 373 -8.04 3.88 -18.52
C CYS A 373 -8.24 5.15 -19.37
N ARG A 374 -9.48 5.61 -19.51
CA ARG A 374 -9.88 6.76 -20.32
C ARG A 374 -10.05 8.04 -19.52
N LEU A 375 -10.41 7.91 -18.25
CA LEU A 375 -10.53 9.04 -17.35
C LEU A 375 -9.94 8.71 -15.98
N VAL A 376 -9.20 9.66 -15.42
CA VAL A 376 -8.75 9.64 -14.03
C VAL A 376 -9.15 10.94 -13.35
N MET A 377 -9.82 10.79 -12.23
CA MET A 377 -10.24 11.88 -11.36
C MET A 377 -9.68 11.66 -9.96
N ILE A 378 -9.11 12.69 -9.36
CA ILE A 378 -8.57 12.69 -7.99
C ILE A 378 -9.14 13.91 -7.26
N ASP A 379 -9.77 13.68 -6.11
CA ASP A 379 -10.46 14.74 -5.33
C ASP A 379 -11.46 15.55 -6.19
N GLY A 380 -12.10 14.91 -7.18
CA GLY A 380 -13.06 15.55 -8.08
C GLY A 380 -12.44 16.37 -9.22
N GLU A 381 -11.12 16.43 -9.33
CA GLU A 381 -10.41 17.07 -10.44
C GLU A 381 -9.96 16.05 -11.47
N VAL A 382 -10.12 16.40 -12.75
CA VAL A 382 -9.79 15.52 -13.89
C VAL A 382 -8.33 15.70 -14.28
N TYR A 383 -7.56 14.61 -14.22
CA TYR A 383 -6.14 14.55 -14.61
C TYR A 383 -5.92 13.90 -15.96
N LYS A 384 -6.87 13.09 -16.41
CA LYS A 384 -6.91 12.48 -17.73
C LYS A 384 -8.36 12.38 -18.19
N ASN A 385 -8.62 12.74 -19.42
CA ASN A 385 -9.90 12.50 -20.10
C ASN A 385 -9.69 12.28 -21.60
N THR A 386 -9.95 11.04 -22.03
CA THR A 386 -9.91 10.60 -23.45
C THR A 386 -11.17 9.80 -23.83
N LEU A 387 -12.28 10.06 -23.08
CA LEU A 387 -13.63 9.56 -23.37
C LEU A 387 -14.19 10.12 -24.67
#